data_878c58fecc1ec98b7ca0fe0fa633c343
#
_entry.id   878c58fecc1ec98b7ca0fe0fa633c343
#
_cell.length_a   1.000
_cell.length_b   1.000
_cell.length_c   1.000
_cell.angle_alpha   90.00
_cell.angle_beta   90.00
_cell.angle_gamma   90.00
#
_symmetry.space_group_name_H-M   'P 1'
#
loop_
_entity.id
_entity.type
_entity.pdbx_description
1 polymer ?
#
loop_
_entity_poly.entity_id
_entity_poly.type
_entity_poly.pdbx_seq_one_letter_code
_entity_poly.pdbx_strand_id
1 'polypeptide(L)'
;ASALTRSHVADFLVESGVCVNRKKVFKRYLNKGGKAHVPAEWCSMSTAIGAIKGAGGIAILAHPGRYPLNRAKLKRLVDTFRQVGGEALEASYPNIAPEMKQYLEKLGVEFSMYLSCGSDFHDAAATWTDVGKLPALSSEVAAQVVWQHPVWKARVDAI
;
A
#
# COMPACT_ATOMS: atom_id res chain seq x y z
N ALA A 1 18.16 17.21 6.40
CA ALA A 1 18.63 15.91 6.90
C ALA A 1 17.67 14.84 6.40
N SER A 2 18.12 13.90 5.57
CA SER A 2 17.32 12.77 5.12
C SER A 2 17.09 11.81 6.30
N ALA A 3 15.84 11.40 6.52
CA ALA A 3 15.52 10.44 7.56
C ALA A 3 16.19 9.08 7.25
N LEU A 4 16.81 8.46 8.25
CA LEU A 4 17.34 7.11 8.14
C LEU A 4 16.20 6.10 8.05
N THR A 5 16.25 5.26 7.02
CA THR A 5 15.26 4.20 6.79
C THR A 5 15.88 2.82 7.02
N ARG A 6 15.02 1.78 7.12
CA ARG A 6 15.47 0.38 7.20
C ARG A 6 16.34 -0.04 5.99
N SER A 7 16.10 0.57 4.82
CA SER A 7 16.92 0.32 3.62
C SER A 7 18.34 0.82 3.81
N HIS A 8 18.55 2.01 4.34
CA HIS A 8 19.89 2.54 4.62
C HIS A 8 20.65 1.64 5.62
N VAL A 9 19.97 1.14 6.66
CA VAL A 9 20.55 0.17 7.60
C VAL A 9 20.94 -1.14 6.89
N ALA A 10 20.07 -1.59 5.97
CA ALA A 10 20.34 -2.82 5.21
C ALA A 10 21.55 -2.66 4.29
N ASP A 11 21.68 -1.51 3.62
CA ASP A 11 22.83 -1.20 2.77
C ASP A 11 24.13 -1.18 3.56
N PHE A 12 24.14 -0.45 4.66
CA PHE A 12 25.30 -0.41 5.56
C PHE A 12 25.75 -1.80 6.02
N LEU A 13 24.80 -2.69 6.38
CA LEU A 13 25.15 -4.06 6.82
C LEU A 13 25.65 -4.94 5.67
N VAL A 14 25.27 -4.67 4.43
CA VAL A 14 25.82 -5.34 3.25
C VAL A 14 27.21 -4.80 2.94
N GLU A 15 27.39 -3.49 2.87
CA GLU A 15 28.68 -2.81 2.61
C GLU A 15 29.74 -3.16 3.67
N SER A 16 29.32 -3.29 4.94
CA SER A 16 30.18 -3.71 6.05
C SER A 16 30.49 -5.22 6.06
N GLY A 17 30.02 -6.00 5.09
CA GLY A 17 30.29 -7.44 5.00
C GLY A 17 29.54 -8.30 6.03
N VAL A 18 28.63 -7.73 6.83
CA VAL A 18 27.85 -8.47 7.85
C VAL A 18 26.86 -9.43 7.19
N CYS A 19 26.35 -9.06 6.02
CA CYS A 19 25.47 -9.90 5.21
C CYS A 19 25.81 -9.78 3.72
N VAL A 20 25.56 -10.84 2.96
CA VAL A 20 25.87 -10.89 1.53
C VAL A 20 24.88 -10.12 0.65
N ASN A 21 23.67 -9.81 1.14
CA ASN A 21 22.68 -9.03 0.42
C ASN A 21 21.56 -8.51 1.36
N ARG A 22 20.80 -7.51 0.89
CA ARG A 22 19.68 -6.91 1.62
C ARG A 22 18.66 -7.94 2.11
N LYS A 23 18.28 -8.93 1.28
CA LYS A 23 17.31 -9.98 1.66
C LYS A 23 17.73 -10.74 2.91
N LYS A 24 19.02 -11.07 3.04
CA LYS A 24 19.55 -11.72 4.25
C LYS A 24 19.58 -10.77 5.45
N VAL A 25 19.85 -9.47 5.23
CA VAL A 25 19.77 -8.47 6.31
C VAL A 25 18.35 -8.39 6.85
N PHE A 26 17.36 -8.20 5.98
CA PHE A 26 15.96 -8.13 6.41
C PHE A 26 15.54 -9.39 7.17
N LYS A 27 15.83 -10.58 6.64
CA LYS A 27 15.47 -11.85 7.29
C LYS A 27 16.14 -12.03 8.65
N ARG A 28 17.44 -11.70 8.79
CA ARG A 28 18.24 -12.02 9.99
C ARG A 28 18.13 -10.93 11.07
N TYR A 29 17.95 -9.68 10.67
CA TYR A 29 18.04 -8.54 11.58
C TYR A 29 16.76 -7.72 11.66
N LEU A 30 16.15 -7.32 10.55
CA LEU A 30 15.17 -6.23 10.53
C LEU A 30 13.71 -6.68 10.52
N ASN A 31 13.38 -7.88 10.02
CA ASN A 31 12.01 -8.39 10.02
C ASN A 31 11.61 -8.91 11.39
N LYS A 32 10.30 -9.11 11.60
CA LYS A 32 9.75 -9.70 12.82
C LYS A 32 10.50 -11.00 13.20
N GLY A 33 10.99 -11.05 14.43
CA GLY A 33 11.84 -12.13 14.92
C GLY A 33 13.33 -12.00 14.58
N GLY A 34 13.75 -10.96 13.85
CA GLY A 34 15.15 -10.66 13.59
C GLY A 34 15.86 -10.05 14.80
N LYS A 35 17.21 -10.16 14.84
CA LYS A 35 18.03 -9.74 15.99
C LYS A 35 17.93 -8.26 16.36
N ALA A 36 17.66 -7.40 15.38
CA ALA A 36 17.52 -5.94 15.53
C ALA A 36 16.10 -5.47 15.24
N HIS A 37 15.11 -6.39 15.29
CA HIS A 37 13.71 -6.01 15.12
C HIS A 37 13.23 -5.23 16.34
N VAL A 38 12.84 -3.97 16.08
CA VAL A 38 12.14 -3.14 17.06
C VAL A 38 10.65 -3.16 16.71
N PRO A 39 9.77 -3.64 17.58
CA PRO A 39 8.33 -3.55 17.37
C PRO A 39 7.90 -2.10 17.23
N ALA A 40 7.15 -1.78 16.19
CA ALA A 40 6.54 -0.47 16.06
C ALA A 40 5.21 -0.44 16.82
N GLU A 41 5.01 0.55 17.64
CA GLU A 41 3.71 0.86 18.21
C GLU A 41 2.89 1.65 17.18
N TRP A 42 2.02 0.94 16.46
CA TRP A 42 1.14 1.56 15.49
C TRP A 42 -0.10 2.13 16.17
N CYS A 43 -0.50 3.33 15.77
CA CYS A 43 -1.78 3.87 16.18
C CYS A 43 -2.95 3.03 15.62
N SER A 44 -4.14 3.23 16.16
CA SER A 44 -5.33 2.55 15.61
C SER A 44 -5.61 2.97 14.16
N MET A 45 -6.30 2.12 13.42
CA MET A 45 -6.73 2.42 12.05
C MET A 45 -7.56 3.71 11.99
N SER A 46 -8.47 3.91 12.93
CA SER A 46 -9.29 5.12 13.02
C SER A 46 -8.44 6.38 13.28
N THR A 47 -7.43 6.29 14.15
CA THR A 47 -6.50 7.40 14.41
C THR A 47 -5.71 7.77 13.16
N ALA A 48 -5.18 6.76 12.44
CA ALA A 48 -4.42 6.99 11.21
C ALA A 48 -5.30 7.64 10.13
N ILE A 49 -6.51 7.11 9.91
CA ILE A 49 -7.46 7.66 8.93
C ILE A 49 -7.86 9.09 9.31
N GLY A 50 -8.15 9.33 10.61
CA GLY A 50 -8.47 10.67 11.09
C GLY A 50 -7.37 11.68 10.81
N ALA A 51 -6.11 11.30 11.03
CA ALA A 51 -4.96 12.16 10.75
C ALA A 51 -4.82 12.46 9.24
N ILE A 52 -4.98 11.45 8.37
CA ILE A 52 -4.92 11.62 6.91
C ILE A 52 -6.03 12.59 6.45
N LYS A 53 -7.27 12.37 6.89
CA LYS A 53 -8.41 13.23 6.53
C LYS A 53 -8.30 14.63 7.10
N GLY A 54 -7.83 14.76 8.34
CA GLY A 54 -7.55 16.06 8.97
C GLY A 54 -6.49 16.89 8.24
N ALA A 55 -5.55 16.24 7.58
CA ALA A 55 -4.58 16.86 6.68
C ALA A 55 -5.15 17.13 5.26
N GLY A 56 -6.42 16.86 5.01
CA GLY A 56 -7.06 17.01 3.70
C GLY A 56 -6.63 15.93 2.69
N GLY A 57 -6.19 14.77 3.16
CA GLY A 57 -5.83 13.61 2.34
C GLY A 57 -6.99 12.63 2.15
N ILE A 58 -6.78 11.64 1.27
CA ILE A 58 -7.68 10.52 1.02
C ILE A 58 -7.05 9.27 1.65
N ALA A 59 -7.77 8.60 2.56
CA ALA A 59 -7.27 7.37 3.18
C ALA A 59 -7.45 6.18 2.23
N ILE A 60 -6.34 5.59 1.80
CA ILE A 60 -6.30 4.46 0.85
C ILE A 60 -5.72 3.22 1.54
N LEU A 61 -6.40 2.08 1.47
CA LEU A 61 -5.87 0.79 1.92
C LEU A 61 -4.90 0.25 0.85
N ALA A 62 -3.60 0.30 1.15
CA ALA A 62 -2.54 -0.04 0.21
C ALA A 62 -2.44 -1.56 -0.02
N HIS A 63 -2.30 -1.99 -1.27
CA HIS A 63 -2.06 -3.36 -1.77
C HIS A 63 -2.69 -4.50 -0.92
N PRO A 64 -4.01 -4.46 -0.63
CA PRO A 64 -4.63 -5.38 0.33
C PRO A 64 -4.58 -6.85 -0.10
N GLY A 65 -4.43 -7.14 -1.37
CA GLY A 65 -4.26 -8.51 -1.87
C GLY A 65 -2.89 -9.14 -1.55
N ARG A 66 -1.91 -8.36 -1.06
CA ARG A 66 -0.63 -8.91 -0.55
C ARG A 66 -0.70 -9.37 0.89
N TYR A 67 -1.79 -9.08 1.60
CA TYR A 67 -1.92 -9.51 2.98
C TYR A 67 -2.18 -11.02 3.07
N PRO A 68 -1.61 -11.74 4.05
CA PRO A 68 -1.80 -13.18 4.21
C PRO A 68 -3.19 -13.49 4.78
N LEU A 69 -4.23 -13.03 4.07
CA LEU A 69 -5.62 -13.15 4.46
C LEU A 69 -6.40 -13.96 3.40
N ASN A 70 -7.31 -14.80 3.85
CA ASN A 70 -8.30 -15.36 2.93
C ASN A 70 -9.34 -14.30 2.54
N ARG A 71 -10.13 -14.58 1.49
CA ARG A 71 -11.11 -13.62 0.95
C ARG A 71 -12.11 -13.11 2.00
N ALA A 72 -12.59 -13.98 2.90
CA ALA A 72 -13.53 -13.58 3.94
C ALA A 72 -12.91 -12.61 4.96
N LYS A 73 -11.66 -12.85 5.37
CA LYS A 73 -10.92 -11.95 6.27
C LYS A 73 -10.57 -10.64 5.57
N LEU A 74 -10.19 -10.70 4.28
CA LEU A 74 -9.90 -9.52 3.49
C LEU A 74 -11.16 -8.64 3.32
N LYS A 75 -12.30 -9.23 3.00
CA LYS A 75 -13.57 -8.51 2.92
C LYS A 75 -13.92 -7.82 4.24
N ARG A 76 -13.76 -8.51 5.38
CA ARG A 76 -13.98 -7.89 6.71
C ARG A 76 -13.01 -6.74 6.99
N LEU A 77 -11.74 -6.87 6.61
CA LEU A 77 -10.77 -5.79 6.75
C LEU A 77 -11.18 -4.56 5.95
N VAL A 78 -11.56 -4.74 4.68
CA VAL A 78 -12.03 -3.65 3.81
C VAL A 78 -13.27 -2.99 4.40
N ASP A 79 -14.24 -3.77 4.87
CA ASP A 79 -15.46 -3.22 5.51
C ASP A 79 -15.14 -2.46 6.80
N THR A 80 -14.27 -3.02 7.67
CA THR A 80 -13.81 -2.30 8.88
C THR A 80 -13.10 -1.00 8.52
N PHE A 81 -12.22 -1.02 7.52
CA PHE A 81 -11.50 0.17 7.05
C PHE A 81 -12.48 1.25 6.57
N ARG A 82 -13.50 0.88 5.78
CA ARG A 82 -14.57 1.77 5.34
C ARG A 82 -15.37 2.35 6.52
N GLN A 83 -15.76 1.49 7.48
CA GLN A 83 -16.55 1.90 8.65
C GLN A 83 -15.85 2.95 9.52
N VAL A 84 -14.52 2.92 9.59
CA VAL A 84 -13.73 3.93 10.32
C VAL A 84 -13.31 5.12 9.46
N GLY A 85 -13.89 5.26 8.27
CA GLY A 85 -13.74 6.42 7.40
C GLY A 85 -12.69 6.28 6.28
N GLY A 86 -12.20 5.08 6.00
CA GLY A 86 -11.39 4.79 4.81
C GLY A 86 -12.19 4.98 3.53
N GLU A 87 -11.58 5.54 2.50
CA GLU A 87 -12.30 6.04 1.31
C GLU A 87 -11.94 5.31 0.03
N ALA A 88 -10.75 4.72 -0.04
CA ALA A 88 -10.30 4.03 -1.23
C ALA A 88 -9.51 2.76 -0.91
N LEU A 89 -9.42 1.85 -1.88
CA LEU A 89 -8.52 0.71 -1.82
C LEU A 89 -7.68 0.58 -3.09
N GLU A 90 -6.44 0.17 -2.94
CA GLU A 90 -5.55 -0.07 -4.07
C GLU A 90 -5.87 -1.45 -4.67
N ALA A 91 -6.51 -1.43 -5.84
CA ALA A 91 -7.01 -2.63 -6.50
C ALA A 91 -6.05 -3.15 -7.58
N SER A 92 -5.04 -2.36 -7.97
CA SER A 92 -4.05 -2.78 -8.96
C SER A 92 -2.64 -2.35 -8.58
N TYR A 93 -1.70 -3.28 -8.68
CA TYR A 93 -0.26 -3.12 -8.42
C TYR A 93 0.52 -4.24 -9.14
N PRO A 94 1.86 -4.14 -9.27
CA PRO A 94 2.67 -5.15 -9.95
C PRO A 94 2.50 -6.55 -9.36
N ASN A 95 2.44 -7.53 -10.25
CA ASN A 95 2.33 -8.95 -9.91
C ASN A 95 1.05 -9.34 -9.14
N ILE A 96 0.01 -8.53 -9.18
CA ILE A 96 -1.31 -8.95 -8.68
C ILE A 96 -1.89 -10.04 -9.57
N ALA A 97 -2.42 -11.11 -8.96
CA ALA A 97 -3.16 -12.13 -9.70
C ALA A 97 -4.45 -11.53 -10.28
N PRO A 98 -4.81 -11.86 -11.54
CA PRO A 98 -6.02 -11.31 -12.18
C PRO A 98 -7.30 -11.50 -11.36
N GLU A 99 -7.46 -12.67 -10.74
CA GLU A 99 -8.62 -12.99 -9.90
C GLU A 99 -8.67 -12.17 -8.61
N MET A 100 -7.49 -11.78 -8.08
CA MET A 100 -7.41 -10.90 -6.91
C MET A 100 -7.75 -9.47 -7.29
N LYS A 101 -7.22 -8.99 -8.43
CA LYS A 101 -7.56 -7.66 -8.97
C LYS A 101 -9.08 -7.51 -9.16
N GLN A 102 -9.71 -8.46 -9.87
CA GLN A 102 -11.16 -8.48 -10.06
C GLN A 102 -11.93 -8.52 -8.73
N TYR A 103 -11.43 -9.29 -7.75
CA TYR A 103 -12.04 -9.36 -6.44
C TYR A 103 -11.97 -8.02 -5.69
N LEU A 104 -10.84 -7.32 -5.76
CA LEU A 104 -10.69 -6.00 -5.13
C LEU A 104 -11.55 -4.94 -5.83
N GLU A 105 -11.64 -4.95 -7.16
CA GLU A 105 -12.55 -4.08 -7.91
C GLU A 105 -14.02 -4.31 -7.50
N LYS A 106 -14.45 -5.58 -7.39
CA LYS A 106 -15.79 -5.94 -6.88
C LYS A 106 -16.04 -5.45 -5.46
N LEU A 107 -15.06 -5.56 -4.57
CA LEU A 107 -15.19 -5.02 -3.21
C LEU A 107 -15.31 -3.50 -3.21
N GLY A 108 -14.56 -2.80 -4.07
CA GLY A 108 -14.70 -1.35 -4.24
C GLY A 108 -16.12 -0.96 -4.65
N VAL A 109 -16.69 -1.66 -5.63
CA VAL A 109 -18.08 -1.43 -6.06
C VAL A 109 -19.07 -1.77 -4.93
N GLU A 110 -18.94 -2.95 -4.32
CA GLU A 110 -19.83 -3.42 -3.25
C GLU A 110 -19.88 -2.44 -2.07
N PHE A 111 -18.73 -1.90 -1.68
CA PHE A 111 -18.62 -0.99 -0.54
C PHE A 111 -18.65 0.51 -0.91
N SER A 112 -18.92 0.83 -2.18
CA SER A 112 -18.93 2.21 -2.70
C SER A 112 -17.64 2.97 -2.37
N MET A 113 -16.49 2.30 -2.48
CA MET A 113 -15.17 2.85 -2.23
C MET A 113 -14.49 3.24 -3.55
N TYR A 114 -13.68 4.27 -3.52
CA TYR A 114 -12.82 4.60 -4.65
C TYR A 114 -11.71 3.54 -4.83
N LEU A 115 -11.20 3.46 -6.05
CA LEU A 115 -10.15 2.52 -6.42
C LEU A 115 -8.89 3.27 -6.86
N SER A 116 -7.74 2.83 -6.36
CA SER A 116 -6.44 3.33 -6.79
C SER A 116 -5.61 2.22 -7.43
N CYS A 117 -4.57 2.64 -8.10
CA CYS A 117 -3.52 1.76 -8.59
C CYS A 117 -2.16 2.42 -8.38
N GLY A 118 -1.12 1.61 -8.20
CA GLY A 118 0.22 2.10 -7.97
C GLY A 118 1.30 1.07 -8.32
N SER A 119 2.48 1.54 -8.72
CA SER A 119 3.60 0.67 -9.05
C SER A 119 4.29 0.07 -7.83
N ASP A 120 4.06 0.61 -6.65
CA ASP A 120 4.77 0.24 -5.41
C ASP A 120 6.30 0.24 -5.62
N PHE A 121 6.78 1.20 -6.43
CA PHE A 121 8.18 1.31 -6.82
C PHE A 121 9.01 1.90 -5.68
N HIS A 122 10.03 1.17 -5.26
CA HIS A 122 10.90 1.57 -4.14
C HIS A 122 12.39 1.53 -4.48
N ASP A 123 12.79 0.81 -5.52
CA ASP A 123 14.20 0.57 -5.82
C ASP A 123 14.40 0.41 -7.33
N ALA A 124 15.22 1.26 -7.92
CA ALA A 124 15.58 1.21 -9.34
C ALA A 124 16.33 -0.09 -9.72
N ALA A 125 16.97 -0.77 -8.76
CA ALA A 125 17.59 -2.05 -8.98
C ALA A 125 16.59 -3.24 -8.96
N ALA A 126 15.31 -3.00 -8.60
CA ALA A 126 14.28 -4.03 -8.62
C ALA A 126 13.85 -4.32 -10.07
N THR A 127 14.11 -5.52 -10.55
CA THR A 127 13.78 -5.94 -11.93
C THR A 127 12.31 -6.34 -12.12
N TRP A 128 11.55 -6.51 -11.03
CA TRP A 128 10.18 -6.99 -11.03
C TRP A 128 9.12 -5.88 -11.07
N THR A 129 9.52 -4.62 -10.84
CA THR A 129 8.62 -3.45 -10.86
C THR A 129 9.31 -2.24 -11.50
N ASP A 130 8.51 -1.35 -12.05
CA ASP A 130 8.95 -0.07 -12.59
C ASP A 130 7.83 0.95 -12.45
N VAL A 131 8.15 2.24 -12.56
CA VAL A 131 7.15 3.32 -12.50
C VAL A 131 6.13 3.14 -13.62
N GLY A 132 4.85 3.10 -13.26
CA GLY A 132 3.76 2.91 -14.23
C GLY A 132 3.56 1.49 -14.75
N LYS A 133 4.42 0.54 -14.39
CA LYS A 133 4.31 -0.85 -14.85
C LYS A 133 3.39 -1.66 -13.93
N LEU A 134 2.09 -1.62 -14.20
CA LEU A 134 1.05 -2.33 -13.45
C LEU A 134 -0.17 -2.60 -14.35
N PRO A 135 -1.01 -3.60 -14.02
CA PRO A 135 -2.27 -3.83 -14.74
C PRO A 135 -3.21 -2.62 -14.62
N ALA A 136 -3.83 -2.22 -15.72
CA ALA A 136 -4.86 -1.17 -15.69
C ALA A 136 -6.08 -1.62 -14.88
N LEU A 137 -6.76 -0.67 -14.23
CA LEU A 137 -8.10 -0.92 -13.69
C LEU A 137 -9.08 -1.17 -14.84
N SER A 138 -10.14 -1.96 -14.58
CA SER A 138 -11.12 -2.25 -15.62
C SER A 138 -11.95 -1.00 -15.97
N SER A 139 -12.45 -0.93 -17.22
CA SER A 139 -13.31 0.17 -17.66
C SER A 139 -14.62 0.27 -16.86
N GLU A 140 -15.08 -0.86 -16.32
CA GLU A 140 -16.32 -0.95 -15.52
C GLU A 140 -16.24 -0.12 -14.23
N VAL A 141 -15.03 0.10 -13.70
CA VAL A 141 -14.84 0.89 -12.47
C VAL A 141 -14.31 2.30 -12.71
N ALA A 142 -14.30 2.76 -13.96
CA ALA A 142 -13.73 4.07 -14.35
C ALA A 142 -14.35 5.27 -13.61
N ALA A 143 -15.61 5.17 -13.18
CA ALA A 143 -16.27 6.22 -12.41
C ALA A 143 -15.89 6.25 -10.92
N GLN A 144 -15.26 5.16 -10.42
CA GLN A 144 -14.92 4.99 -9.01
C GLN A 144 -13.40 5.07 -8.74
N VAL A 145 -12.62 5.57 -9.68
CA VAL A 145 -11.18 5.73 -9.49
C VAL A 145 -10.87 6.93 -8.59
N VAL A 146 -9.79 6.83 -7.81
CA VAL A 146 -9.42 7.83 -6.80
C VAL A 146 -9.23 9.23 -7.37
N TRP A 147 -8.83 9.37 -8.63
CA TRP A 147 -8.72 10.66 -9.31
C TRP A 147 -10.06 11.28 -9.72
N GLN A 148 -11.19 10.57 -9.51
CA GLN A 148 -12.54 11.13 -9.55
C GLN A 148 -13.03 11.61 -8.16
N HIS A 149 -12.27 11.34 -7.10
CA HIS A 149 -12.62 11.77 -5.75
C HIS A 149 -12.65 13.31 -5.65
N PRO A 150 -13.67 13.93 -4.99
CA PRO A 150 -13.77 15.38 -4.90
C PRO A 150 -12.53 16.08 -4.35
N VAL A 151 -11.92 15.51 -3.31
CA VAL A 151 -10.66 16.03 -2.72
C VAL A 151 -9.54 16.04 -3.74
N TRP A 152 -9.41 15.00 -4.57
CA TRP A 152 -8.39 14.93 -5.62
C TRP A 152 -8.62 16.01 -6.67
N LYS A 153 -9.86 16.10 -7.21
CA LYS A 153 -10.22 17.09 -8.22
C LYS A 153 -9.96 18.52 -7.74
N ALA A 154 -10.44 18.85 -6.54
CA ALA A 154 -10.25 20.19 -5.98
C ALA A 154 -8.75 20.56 -5.83
N ARG A 155 -7.87 19.58 -5.63
CA ARG A 155 -6.43 19.83 -5.55
C ARG A 155 -5.75 19.99 -6.91
N VAL A 156 -6.18 19.22 -7.91
CA VAL A 156 -5.64 19.32 -9.27
C VAL A 156 -6.10 20.62 -9.94
N ASP A 157 -7.36 21.01 -9.73
CA ASP A 157 -7.92 22.25 -10.28
C ASP A 157 -7.34 23.53 -9.64
N ALA A 158 -6.62 23.39 -8.52
CA ALA A 158 -5.96 24.51 -7.80
C ALA A 158 -4.50 24.75 -8.23
N ILE A 159 -3.95 23.95 -9.16
CA ILE A 159 -2.59 24.06 -9.71
C ILE A 159 -2.62 24.78 -11.06
#